data_e43419c5adaa256d7cd59aa95be75fe8
#
_entry.id   e43419c5adaa256d7cd59aa95be75fe8
#
_cell.length_a   1.000
_cell.length_b   1.000
_cell.length_c   1.000
_cell.angle_alpha   90.00
_cell.angle_beta   90.00
_cell.angle_gamma   90.00
#
_symmetry.space_group_name_H-M   'P 1'
#
loop_
_entity.id
_entity.type
_entity.pdbx_description
1 polymer ?
#
loop_
_entity_poly.entity_id
_entity_poly.type
_entity_poly.pdbx_seq_one_letter_code
_entity_poly.pdbx_strand_id
1 'polypeptide(L)'
;MSVHDTQNPESREKALVAATQAVRDGKLIVLPTDTVYGIGADAFTPDAVADLLEAKGRGRDVPPPVLVGDHAVLLALAVDVPDYVEPLAEEFWPGPLTLILTAQPSLSWDLGETGGTVALRMPDDEIALELLRRTGPLAVSSANRHGKSAALTVLDAATQLGDSVEEYLDGGTARIGTGSTIIDTTVTPAEIVRDGTLSAEEIIAVVGDIFSAPEPEEPEEPSEAAETESSGEDDGAATAEGTETARAADEAEGATSSSAGNAAASEQSARDADETALEPEAPAAEHGGVLDLPSEPDLVELSSTPTEEDAAAPAPVPTDEDGPGRGSSAG
;
A
#
# COMPACT_ATOMS: atom_id res chain seq x y z
N MET A 1 -23.99 0.34 8.63
CA MET A 1 -23.51 -0.32 7.39
C MET A 1 -24.41 0.04 6.22
N SER A 2 -23.87 0.63 5.15
CA SER A 2 -24.59 0.98 3.91
C SER A 2 -23.78 0.49 2.70
N VAL A 3 -24.47 0.07 1.64
CA VAL A 3 -23.84 -0.32 0.35
C VAL A 3 -24.27 0.68 -0.72
N HIS A 4 -23.31 1.22 -1.45
CA HIS A 4 -23.51 2.26 -2.44
C HIS A 4 -23.04 1.80 -3.82
N ASP A 5 -23.93 1.82 -4.81
CA ASP A 5 -23.55 1.64 -6.21
C ASP A 5 -22.77 2.86 -6.71
N THR A 6 -21.53 2.65 -7.11
CA THR A 6 -20.65 3.69 -7.67
C THR A 6 -20.50 3.62 -9.18
N GLN A 7 -21.11 2.64 -9.83
CA GLN A 7 -21.09 2.47 -11.27
C GLN A 7 -22.00 3.48 -11.99
N ASN A 8 -23.04 3.94 -11.29
CA ASN A 8 -23.91 4.99 -11.79
C ASN A 8 -23.42 6.38 -11.36
N PRO A 9 -23.22 7.35 -12.28
CA PRO A 9 -22.70 8.67 -11.96
C PRO A 9 -23.51 9.44 -10.91
N GLU A 10 -24.85 9.28 -10.88
CA GLU A 10 -25.70 10.00 -9.93
C GLU A 10 -25.58 9.47 -8.50
N SER A 11 -25.39 8.14 -8.33
CA SER A 11 -25.18 7.50 -7.03
C SER A 11 -23.71 7.62 -6.58
N ARG A 12 -22.75 7.63 -7.53
CA ARG A 12 -21.31 7.76 -7.26
C ARG A 12 -20.99 8.96 -6.39
N GLU A 13 -21.50 10.15 -6.74
CA GLU A 13 -21.20 11.37 -5.96
C GLU A 13 -21.72 11.26 -4.52
N LYS A 14 -22.92 10.72 -4.33
CA LYS A 14 -23.49 10.50 -2.99
C LYS A 14 -22.67 9.48 -2.19
N ALA A 15 -22.25 8.41 -2.84
CA ALA A 15 -21.40 7.37 -2.26
C ALA A 15 -20.05 7.93 -1.79
N LEU A 16 -19.39 8.72 -2.64
CA LEU A 16 -18.11 9.37 -2.31
C LEU A 16 -18.26 10.39 -1.17
N VAL A 17 -19.34 11.14 -1.13
CA VAL A 17 -19.63 12.06 -0.01
C VAL A 17 -19.81 11.28 1.29
N ALA A 18 -20.61 10.20 1.28
CA ALA A 18 -20.84 9.36 2.46
C ALA A 18 -19.53 8.71 2.95
N ALA A 19 -18.78 8.10 2.05
CA ALA A 19 -17.49 7.48 2.39
C ALA A 19 -16.47 8.50 2.91
N THR A 20 -16.40 9.70 2.30
CA THR A 20 -15.52 10.79 2.78
C THR A 20 -15.90 11.21 4.19
N GLN A 21 -17.21 11.31 4.49
CA GLN A 21 -17.67 11.66 5.83
C GLN A 21 -17.35 10.55 6.83
N ALA A 22 -17.62 9.28 6.47
CA ALA A 22 -17.28 8.12 7.33
C ALA A 22 -15.78 8.10 7.70
N VAL A 23 -14.90 8.30 6.72
CA VAL A 23 -13.44 8.39 6.96
C VAL A 23 -13.09 9.52 7.94
N ARG A 24 -13.67 10.73 7.75
CA ARG A 24 -13.45 11.87 8.65
C ARG A 24 -13.96 11.65 10.07
N ASP A 25 -14.98 10.81 10.21
CA ASP A 25 -15.55 10.42 11.50
C ASP A 25 -14.79 9.22 12.12
N GLY A 26 -13.64 8.84 11.54
CA GLY A 26 -12.81 7.73 12.00
C GLY A 26 -13.42 6.34 11.78
N LYS A 27 -14.39 6.22 10.83
CA LYS A 27 -15.05 4.96 10.51
C LYS A 27 -14.37 4.25 9.37
N LEU A 28 -14.55 2.91 9.34
CA LEU A 28 -14.03 2.07 8.28
C LEU A 28 -14.93 2.09 7.05
N ILE A 29 -14.30 2.03 5.90
CA ILE A 29 -14.96 1.92 4.60
C ILE A 29 -14.43 0.72 3.83
N VAL A 30 -15.20 0.25 2.86
CA VAL A 30 -14.75 -0.69 1.82
C VAL A 30 -14.81 0.01 0.48
N LEU A 31 -13.72 -0.09 -0.30
CA LEU A 31 -13.57 0.55 -1.60
C LEU A 31 -13.06 -0.44 -2.66
N PRO A 32 -13.46 -0.28 -3.94
CA PRO A 32 -12.88 -1.04 -5.04
C PRO A 32 -11.45 -0.62 -5.29
N THR A 33 -10.62 -1.51 -5.82
CA THR A 33 -9.33 -1.21 -6.42
C THR A 33 -9.13 -2.06 -7.67
N ASP A 34 -8.09 -1.76 -8.43
CA ASP A 34 -7.68 -2.54 -9.60
C ASP A 34 -7.36 -4.00 -9.25
N THR A 35 -6.82 -4.27 -8.07
CA THR A 35 -6.38 -5.60 -7.62
C THR A 35 -7.48 -6.40 -6.94
N VAL A 36 -7.86 -6.01 -5.73
CA VAL A 36 -8.91 -6.62 -4.90
C VAL A 36 -9.62 -5.52 -4.12
N TYR A 37 -10.81 -5.76 -3.59
CA TYR A 37 -11.44 -4.81 -2.68
C TYR A 37 -10.58 -4.54 -1.45
N GLY A 38 -10.53 -3.27 -1.03
CA GLY A 38 -9.81 -2.80 0.15
C GLY A 38 -10.76 -2.43 1.29
N ILE A 39 -10.37 -2.72 2.55
CA ILE A 39 -10.90 -2.07 3.73
C ILE A 39 -9.96 -0.93 4.10
N GLY A 40 -10.50 0.26 4.32
CA GLY A 40 -9.74 1.49 4.51
C GLY A 40 -10.13 2.27 5.75
N ALA A 41 -9.14 2.96 6.31
CA ALA A 41 -9.23 3.88 7.43
C ALA A 41 -8.39 5.13 7.15
N ASP A 42 -8.69 6.26 7.78
CA ASP A 42 -7.80 7.42 7.78
C ASP A 42 -6.43 7.02 8.36
N ALA A 43 -5.36 7.18 7.56
CA ALA A 43 -4.00 6.81 7.97
C ALA A 43 -3.47 7.64 9.16
N PHE A 44 -4.04 8.84 9.38
CA PHE A 44 -3.63 9.77 10.44
C PHE A 44 -4.52 9.69 11.69
N THR A 45 -5.48 8.77 11.72
CA THR A 45 -6.34 8.51 12.88
C THR A 45 -5.99 7.15 13.49
N PRO A 46 -5.13 7.07 14.54
CA PRO A 46 -4.65 5.81 15.11
C PRO A 46 -5.76 4.85 15.55
N ASP A 47 -6.85 5.37 16.11
CA ASP A 47 -7.99 4.56 16.54
C ASP A 47 -8.69 3.91 15.33
N ALA A 48 -8.82 4.61 14.20
CA ALA A 48 -9.41 4.06 12.97
C ALA A 48 -8.51 2.96 12.37
N VAL A 49 -7.18 3.11 12.43
CA VAL A 49 -6.23 2.06 12.02
C VAL A 49 -6.33 0.84 12.94
N ALA A 50 -6.48 1.06 14.25
CA ALA A 50 -6.68 -0.04 15.20
C ALA A 50 -7.99 -0.80 14.92
N ASP A 51 -9.08 -0.09 14.66
CA ASP A 51 -10.37 -0.67 14.27
C ASP A 51 -10.26 -1.48 12.96
N LEU A 52 -9.46 -1.02 11.99
CA LEU A 52 -9.18 -1.75 10.76
C LEU A 52 -8.49 -3.08 11.04
N LEU A 53 -7.45 -3.07 11.88
CA LEU A 53 -6.72 -4.28 12.26
C LEU A 53 -7.63 -5.25 13.01
N GLU A 54 -8.46 -4.75 13.93
CA GLU A 54 -9.45 -5.55 14.67
C GLU A 54 -10.49 -6.17 13.73
N ALA A 55 -11.09 -5.40 12.82
CA ALA A 55 -12.06 -5.89 11.84
C ALA A 55 -11.50 -7.04 10.99
N LYS A 56 -10.21 -7.01 10.68
CA LYS A 56 -9.50 -8.08 9.98
C LYS A 56 -9.11 -9.25 10.88
N GLY A 57 -9.10 -9.10 12.20
CA GLY A 57 -8.48 -10.05 13.13
C GLY A 57 -6.97 -10.15 12.91
N ARG A 58 -6.29 -9.02 12.72
CA ARG A 58 -4.86 -8.92 12.38
C ARG A 58 -4.11 -8.15 13.46
N GLY A 59 -2.92 -8.63 13.80
CA GLY A 59 -2.06 -7.96 14.78
C GLY A 59 -1.37 -6.70 14.20
N ARG A 60 -0.76 -5.93 15.10
CA ARG A 60 0.02 -4.73 14.76
C ARG A 60 1.36 -5.04 14.06
N ASP A 61 1.80 -6.30 14.14
CA ASP A 61 3.00 -6.85 13.49
C ASP A 61 2.90 -6.90 11.95
N VAL A 62 1.71 -6.67 11.40
CA VAL A 62 1.49 -6.64 9.96
C VAL A 62 0.77 -5.35 9.58
N PRO A 63 1.49 -4.22 9.51
CA PRO A 63 0.92 -2.91 9.23
C PRO A 63 0.25 -2.87 7.84
N PRO A 64 -0.86 -2.10 7.68
CA PRO A 64 -1.50 -1.91 6.40
C PRO A 64 -0.68 -0.98 5.50
N PRO A 65 -0.65 -1.21 4.18
CA PRO A 65 -0.19 -0.22 3.22
C PRO A 65 -1.03 1.06 3.28
N VAL A 66 -0.46 2.16 2.81
CA VAL A 66 -1.14 3.45 2.65
C VAL A 66 -1.37 3.69 1.16
N LEU A 67 -2.64 3.88 0.79
CA LEU A 67 -3.01 4.29 -0.55
C LEU A 67 -2.99 5.81 -0.68
N VAL A 68 -2.47 6.28 -1.81
CA VAL A 68 -2.35 7.71 -2.15
C VAL A 68 -3.10 8.02 -3.45
N GLY A 69 -3.62 9.22 -3.58
CA GLY A 69 -4.38 9.67 -4.75
C GLY A 69 -3.57 10.49 -5.75
N ASP A 70 -2.29 10.75 -5.47
CA ASP A 70 -1.40 11.57 -6.27
C ASP A 70 0.06 11.16 -6.04
N HIS A 71 0.88 11.15 -7.10
CA HIS A 71 2.31 10.88 -7.07
C HIS A 71 3.09 11.82 -6.13
N ALA A 72 2.74 13.08 -6.10
CA ALA A 72 3.42 14.08 -5.27
C ALA A 72 3.37 13.76 -3.77
N VAL A 73 2.40 12.95 -3.34
CA VAL A 73 2.25 12.54 -1.94
C VAL A 73 3.36 11.58 -1.50
N LEU A 74 3.98 10.81 -2.43
CA LEU A 74 5.08 9.90 -2.12
C LEU A 74 6.20 10.62 -1.35
N LEU A 75 6.74 11.71 -1.93
CA LEU A 75 7.84 12.48 -1.34
C LEU A 75 7.45 13.22 -0.05
N ALA A 76 6.15 13.43 0.19
CA ALA A 76 5.66 13.99 1.45
C ALA A 76 5.60 12.94 2.58
N LEU A 77 5.46 11.66 2.25
CA LEU A 77 5.30 10.57 3.22
C LEU A 77 6.57 9.75 3.43
N ALA A 78 7.58 9.86 2.55
CA ALA A 78 8.81 9.08 2.60
C ALA A 78 10.05 9.99 2.59
N VAL A 79 11.15 9.46 3.13
CA VAL A 79 12.49 10.07 3.10
C VAL A 79 13.50 9.03 2.62
N ASP A 80 14.70 9.48 2.27
CA ASP A 80 15.81 8.62 1.81
C ASP A 80 15.35 7.69 0.65
N VAL A 81 14.57 8.26 -0.27
CA VAL A 81 13.96 7.55 -1.40
C VAL A 81 15.05 7.19 -2.42
N PRO A 82 15.30 5.91 -2.72
CA PRO A 82 16.24 5.51 -3.75
C PRO A 82 15.89 6.05 -5.13
N ASP A 83 16.90 6.38 -5.95
CA ASP A 83 16.73 7.02 -7.28
C ASP A 83 15.85 6.20 -8.26
N TYR A 84 15.78 4.89 -8.08
CA TYR A 84 14.95 4.01 -8.93
C TYR A 84 13.46 3.99 -8.55
N VAL A 85 13.07 4.55 -7.40
CA VAL A 85 11.69 4.53 -6.91
C VAL A 85 10.78 5.44 -7.73
N GLU A 86 11.22 6.66 -8.06
CA GLU A 86 10.43 7.58 -8.87
C GLU A 86 10.14 7.01 -10.28
N PRO A 87 11.12 6.47 -11.03
CA PRO A 87 10.85 5.79 -12.29
C PRO A 87 9.88 4.60 -12.18
N LEU A 88 9.97 3.81 -11.10
CA LEU A 88 9.01 2.72 -10.86
C LEU A 88 7.59 3.24 -10.60
N ALA A 89 7.48 4.32 -9.83
CA ALA A 89 6.20 4.95 -9.57
C ALA A 89 5.62 5.61 -10.84
N GLU A 90 6.44 6.24 -11.68
CA GLU A 90 6.01 6.83 -12.95
C GLU A 90 5.46 5.78 -13.93
N GLU A 91 6.08 4.59 -13.99
CA GLU A 91 5.66 3.52 -14.90
C GLU A 91 4.46 2.74 -14.37
N PHE A 92 4.43 2.40 -13.06
CA PHE A 92 3.46 1.46 -12.51
C PHE A 92 2.37 2.09 -11.63
N TRP A 93 2.36 3.43 -11.45
CA TRP A 93 1.31 4.14 -10.75
C TRP A 93 0.57 5.11 -11.67
N PRO A 94 -0.76 5.07 -11.62
CA PRO A 94 -1.62 4.19 -10.82
C PRO A 94 -1.55 2.72 -11.26
N GLY A 95 -1.53 1.79 -10.28
CA GLY A 95 -1.45 0.36 -10.61
C GLY A 95 -1.06 -0.57 -9.47
N PRO A 96 -0.68 -1.82 -9.82
CA PRO A 96 -0.51 -2.91 -8.86
C PRO A 96 0.89 -3.00 -8.23
N LEU A 97 1.61 -1.88 -8.08
CA LEU A 97 2.89 -1.80 -7.38
C LEU A 97 2.74 -1.17 -6.01
N THR A 98 3.30 -1.81 -4.99
CA THR A 98 3.45 -1.28 -3.63
C THR A 98 4.94 -1.18 -3.30
N LEU A 99 5.38 -0.02 -2.82
CA LEU A 99 6.76 0.27 -2.46
C LEU A 99 6.88 0.50 -0.96
N ILE A 100 7.72 -0.28 -0.28
CA ILE A 100 8.07 -0.04 1.12
C ILE A 100 9.24 0.94 1.12
N LEU A 101 9.07 2.04 1.83
CA LEU A 101 9.98 3.18 1.91
C LEU A 101 10.25 3.56 3.35
N THR A 102 11.33 4.28 3.62
CA THR A 102 11.56 4.90 4.92
C THR A 102 10.50 5.98 5.15
N ALA A 103 9.71 5.84 6.21
CA ALA A 103 8.64 6.78 6.52
C ALA A 103 9.21 8.14 6.95
N GLN A 104 8.52 9.23 6.58
CA GLN A 104 8.85 10.58 7.05
C GLN A 104 8.66 10.66 8.58
N PRO A 105 9.75 10.89 9.37
CA PRO A 105 9.67 10.82 10.84
C PRO A 105 8.79 11.87 11.50
N SER A 106 8.47 12.95 10.79
CA SER A 106 7.61 14.03 11.30
C SER A 106 6.13 13.72 11.26
N LEU A 107 5.72 12.60 10.64
CA LEU A 107 4.31 12.22 10.55
C LEU A 107 3.83 11.61 11.86
N SER A 108 2.70 12.12 12.34
CA SER A 108 2.06 11.64 13.57
C SER A 108 0.96 10.61 13.24
N TRP A 109 1.35 9.49 12.65
CA TRP A 109 0.47 8.35 12.42
C TRP A 109 0.89 7.13 13.26
N ASP A 110 -0.02 6.18 13.42
CA ASP A 110 0.26 4.89 14.03
C ASP A 110 -0.36 3.78 13.16
N LEU A 111 0.46 3.24 12.28
CA LEU A 111 0.06 2.16 11.36
C LEU A 111 0.33 0.75 11.93
N GLY A 112 0.86 0.66 13.15
CA GLY A 112 1.32 -0.59 13.76
C GLY A 112 2.84 -0.65 13.90
N GLU A 113 3.41 -1.85 13.96
CA GLU A 113 4.85 -2.09 14.12
C GLU A 113 5.56 -1.98 12.77
N THR A 114 5.72 -0.74 12.27
CA THR A 114 6.28 -0.48 10.94
C THR A 114 7.81 -0.50 10.89
N GLY A 115 8.48 -0.45 12.05
CA GLY A 115 9.95 -0.34 12.09
C GLY A 115 10.50 0.96 11.48
N GLY A 116 9.65 2.00 11.31
CA GLY A 116 10.04 3.25 10.66
C GLY A 116 9.85 3.27 9.15
N THR A 117 9.16 2.27 8.61
CA THR A 117 8.85 2.20 7.17
C THR A 117 7.38 2.50 6.88
N VAL A 118 7.06 2.71 5.61
CA VAL A 118 5.70 2.82 5.09
C VAL A 118 5.60 2.14 3.74
N ALA A 119 4.54 1.36 3.53
CA ALA A 119 4.23 0.78 2.23
C ALA A 119 3.26 1.69 1.50
N LEU A 120 3.66 2.26 0.36
CA LEU A 120 2.86 3.20 -0.42
C LEU A 120 2.39 2.57 -1.73
N ARG A 121 1.18 2.93 -2.16
CA ARG A 121 0.63 2.54 -3.47
C ARG A 121 -0.39 3.56 -3.96
N MET A 122 -0.43 3.78 -5.28
CA MET A 122 -1.48 4.53 -5.97
C MET A 122 -2.32 3.53 -6.80
N PRO A 123 -3.57 3.22 -6.42
CA PRO A 123 -4.39 2.22 -7.11
C PRO A 123 -4.91 2.73 -8.45
N ASP A 124 -5.02 1.85 -9.48
CA ASP A 124 -5.63 2.20 -10.77
C ASP A 124 -7.14 1.92 -10.75
N ASP A 125 -7.86 2.70 -9.95
CA ASP A 125 -9.32 2.68 -9.88
C ASP A 125 -9.86 4.11 -9.69
N GLU A 126 -10.77 4.52 -10.56
CA GLU A 126 -11.29 5.91 -10.56
C GLU A 126 -11.99 6.28 -9.25
N ILE A 127 -12.76 5.33 -8.65
CA ILE A 127 -13.49 5.56 -7.40
C ILE A 127 -12.50 5.73 -6.25
N ALA A 128 -11.51 4.83 -6.17
CA ALA A 128 -10.45 4.90 -5.17
C ALA A 128 -9.66 6.19 -5.28
N LEU A 129 -9.20 6.56 -6.49
CA LEU A 129 -8.43 7.78 -6.72
C LEU A 129 -9.22 9.05 -6.37
N GLU A 130 -10.50 9.10 -6.74
CA GLU A 130 -11.35 10.23 -6.41
C GLU A 130 -11.58 10.36 -4.91
N LEU A 131 -11.82 9.23 -4.23
CA LEU A 131 -11.95 9.20 -2.78
C LEU A 131 -10.65 9.65 -2.08
N LEU A 132 -9.51 9.12 -2.48
CA LEU A 132 -8.18 9.46 -1.92
C LEU A 132 -7.85 10.95 -2.10
N ARG A 133 -8.28 11.59 -3.20
CA ARG A 133 -8.14 13.04 -3.38
C ARG A 133 -9.01 13.86 -2.42
N ARG A 134 -10.14 13.30 -1.95
CA ARG A 134 -11.06 13.96 -1.00
C ARG A 134 -10.68 13.75 0.46
N THR A 135 -10.15 12.59 0.79
CA THR A 135 -9.81 12.18 2.17
C THR A 135 -8.35 12.44 2.53
N GLY A 136 -7.45 12.38 1.55
CA GLY A 136 -6.02 12.20 1.77
C GLY A 136 -5.66 10.71 1.85
N PRO A 137 -4.43 10.39 2.31
CA PRO A 137 -3.92 9.03 2.42
C PRO A 137 -4.77 8.14 3.33
N LEU A 138 -5.08 6.93 2.88
CA LEU A 138 -5.82 5.93 3.64
C LEU A 138 -4.94 4.72 3.95
N ALA A 139 -4.96 4.23 5.18
CA ALA A 139 -4.46 2.91 5.52
C ALA A 139 -5.43 1.86 4.96
N VAL A 140 -4.98 1.03 4.03
CA VAL A 140 -5.86 0.09 3.31
C VAL A 140 -5.25 -1.30 3.28
N SER A 141 -6.06 -2.29 3.58
CA SER A 141 -5.71 -3.70 3.43
C SER A 141 -6.79 -4.41 2.60
N SER A 142 -6.52 -5.62 2.08
CA SER A 142 -7.55 -6.40 1.37
C SER A 142 -8.80 -6.60 2.23
N ALA A 143 -9.99 -6.47 1.64
CA ALA A 143 -11.29 -6.49 2.34
C ALA A 143 -11.72 -7.93 2.70
N ASN A 144 -10.93 -8.63 3.52
CA ASN A 144 -11.20 -9.98 4.01
C ASN A 144 -10.71 -10.13 5.46
N ARG A 145 -11.27 -11.04 6.20
CA ARG A 145 -10.70 -11.47 7.47
C ARG A 145 -9.37 -12.18 7.26
N HIS A 146 -8.46 -12.04 8.20
CA HIS A 146 -7.14 -12.67 8.14
C HIS A 146 -7.21 -14.17 7.82
N GLY A 147 -6.38 -14.63 6.87
CA GLY A 147 -6.36 -16.02 6.40
C GLY A 147 -7.52 -16.44 5.49
N LYS A 148 -8.45 -15.54 5.15
CA LYS A 148 -9.51 -15.79 4.16
C LYS A 148 -9.13 -15.21 2.80
N SER A 149 -9.82 -15.68 1.75
CA SER A 149 -9.63 -15.15 0.39
C SER A 149 -9.99 -13.66 0.32
N ALA A 150 -9.21 -12.91 -0.45
CA ALA A 150 -9.49 -11.51 -0.71
C ALA A 150 -10.85 -11.35 -1.41
N ALA A 151 -11.57 -10.28 -1.10
CA ALA A 151 -12.85 -9.96 -1.72
C ALA A 151 -12.63 -9.44 -3.15
N LEU A 152 -13.33 -10.00 -4.11
CA LEU A 152 -13.37 -9.54 -5.50
C LEU A 152 -14.61 -8.71 -5.80
N THR A 153 -15.62 -8.78 -4.94
CA THR A 153 -16.85 -8.02 -5.01
C THR A 153 -17.17 -7.37 -3.68
N VAL A 154 -18.04 -6.36 -3.69
CA VAL A 154 -18.53 -5.74 -2.46
C VAL A 154 -19.27 -6.75 -1.56
N LEU A 155 -19.97 -7.73 -2.17
CA LEU A 155 -20.69 -8.78 -1.44
C LEU A 155 -19.73 -9.71 -0.69
N ASP A 156 -18.59 -10.09 -1.32
CA ASP A 156 -17.56 -10.88 -0.65
C ASP A 156 -17.01 -10.14 0.58
N ALA A 157 -16.75 -8.84 0.43
CA ALA A 157 -16.28 -7.99 1.51
C ALA A 157 -17.31 -7.89 2.65
N ALA A 158 -18.56 -7.58 2.31
CA ALA A 158 -19.64 -7.42 3.28
C ALA A 158 -19.94 -8.73 4.04
N THR A 159 -19.83 -9.87 3.36
CA THR A 159 -20.01 -11.19 3.99
C THR A 159 -18.95 -11.46 5.06
N GLN A 160 -17.72 -10.99 4.85
CA GLN A 160 -16.60 -11.23 5.77
C GLN A 160 -16.49 -10.19 6.89
N LEU A 161 -16.77 -8.93 6.60
CA LEU A 161 -16.49 -7.78 7.49
C LEU A 161 -17.75 -7.26 8.19
N GLY A 162 -18.93 -7.40 7.57
CA GLY A 162 -20.22 -7.08 8.18
C GLY A 162 -20.31 -5.66 8.75
N ASP A 163 -20.83 -5.54 9.96
CA ASP A 163 -21.08 -4.26 10.63
C ASP A 163 -19.83 -3.54 11.14
N SER A 164 -18.63 -4.16 11.01
CA SER A 164 -17.37 -3.47 11.34
C SER A 164 -17.06 -2.32 10.38
N VAL A 165 -17.72 -2.26 9.23
CA VAL A 165 -17.53 -1.25 8.19
C VAL A 165 -18.80 -0.42 8.03
N GLU A 166 -18.64 0.91 8.01
CA GLU A 166 -19.77 1.84 7.89
C GLU A 166 -20.30 1.91 6.47
N GLU A 167 -19.39 2.15 5.49
CA GLU A 167 -19.76 2.36 4.10
C GLU A 167 -19.04 1.40 3.15
N TYR A 168 -19.80 0.77 2.25
CA TYR A 168 -19.31 -0.13 1.22
C TYR A 168 -19.55 0.49 -0.15
N LEU A 169 -18.48 0.72 -0.92
CA LEU A 169 -18.54 1.24 -2.27
C LEU A 169 -18.51 0.09 -3.29
N ASP A 170 -19.60 -0.08 -4.04
CA ASP A 170 -19.73 -1.12 -5.07
C ASP A 170 -19.25 -0.58 -6.43
N GLY A 171 -18.03 -0.91 -6.80
CA GLY A 171 -17.42 -0.63 -8.11
C GLY A 171 -17.53 -1.80 -9.10
N GLY A 172 -18.32 -2.84 -8.77
CA GLY A 172 -18.37 -4.09 -9.55
C GLY A 172 -17.32 -5.10 -9.13
N THR A 173 -16.87 -5.93 -10.06
CA THR A 173 -15.85 -6.95 -9.79
C THR A 173 -14.45 -6.37 -9.98
N ALA A 174 -13.54 -6.64 -9.03
CA ALA A 174 -12.13 -6.25 -9.14
C ALA A 174 -11.50 -6.79 -10.43
N ARG A 175 -10.74 -5.93 -11.15
CA ARG A 175 -10.28 -6.25 -12.51
C ARG A 175 -9.18 -7.31 -12.56
N ILE A 176 -8.24 -7.28 -11.63
CA ILE A 176 -7.05 -8.15 -11.63
C ILE A 176 -7.30 -9.41 -10.81
N GLY A 177 -7.85 -9.29 -9.61
CA GLY A 177 -8.15 -10.42 -8.72
C GLY A 177 -6.95 -10.97 -7.97
N THR A 178 -5.75 -10.44 -8.19
CA THR A 178 -4.51 -10.76 -7.46
C THR A 178 -3.99 -9.51 -6.77
N GLY A 179 -3.33 -9.65 -5.62
CA GLY A 179 -2.76 -8.52 -4.88
C GLY A 179 -1.62 -7.83 -5.62
N SER A 180 -1.27 -6.61 -5.21
CA SER A 180 -0.11 -5.89 -5.74
C SER A 180 1.21 -6.61 -5.45
N THR A 181 2.20 -6.44 -6.29
CA THR A 181 3.59 -6.78 -5.99
C THR A 181 4.11 -5.78 -4.96
N ILE A 182 4.84 -6.27 -3.94
CA ILE A 182 5.41 -5.41 -2.89
C ILE A 182 6.92 -5.54 -2.92
N ILE A 183 7.60 -4.40 -3.06
CA ILE A 183 9.06 -4.30 -3.04
C ILE A 183 9.48 -3.55 -1.80
N ASP A 184 10.42 -4.11 -1.04
CA ASP A 184 11.14 -3.40 0.02
C ASP A 184 12.35 -2.70 -0.60
N THR A 185 12.30 -1.37 -0.63
CA THR A 185 13.35 -0.51 -1.15
C THR A 185 14.22 0.08 -0.05
N THR A 186 13.98 -0.28 1.20
CA THR A 186 14.76 0.19 2.36
C THR A 186 16.00 -0.67 2.63
N VAL A 187 16.14 -1.78 1.90
CA VAL A 187 17.28 -2.70 1.94
C VAL A 187 18.04 -2.67 0.62
N THR A 188 19.32 -3.08 0.66
CA THR A 188 20.16 -3.17 -0.54
C THR A 188 20.86 -4.54 -0.56
N PRO A 189 20.61 -5.36 -1.59
CA PRO A 189 19.71 -5.12 -2.73
C PRO A 189 18.22 -5.03 -2.29
N ALA A 190 17.36 -4.44 -3.15
CA ALA A 190 15.92 -4.41 -2.92
C ALA A 190 15.34 -5.83 -2.90
N GLU A 191 14.23 -6.03 -2.18
CA GLU A 191 13.60 -7.34 -2.04
C GLU A 191 12.13 -7.32 -2.45
N ILE A 192 11.69 -8.34 -3.20
CA ILE A 192 10.27 -8.59 -3.42
C ILE A 192 9.75 -9.35 -2.20
N VAL A 193 9.06 -8.64 -1.29
CA VAL A 193 8.50 -9.23 -0.06
C VAL A 193 7.14 -9.88 -0.28
N ARG A 194 6.51 -9.61 -1.43
CA ARG A 194 5.30 -10.29 -1.88
C ARG A 194 5.22 -10.31 -3.39
N ASP A 195 5.18 -11.51 -3.96
CA ASP A 195 4.81 -11.69 -5.36
C ASP A 195 3.34 -11.29 -5.58
N GLY A 196 3.09 -10.55 -6.64
CA GLY A 196 1.77 -10.05 -6.99
C GLY A 196 1.55 -10.04 -8.50
N THR A 197 0.93 -8.98 -9.00
CA THR A 197 0.59 -8.85 -10.42
C THR A 197 1.79 -8.60 -11.31
N LEU A 198 2.77 -7.82 -10.83
CA LEU A 198 3.98 -7.49 -11.58
C LEU A 198 5.09 -8.51 -11.28
N SER A 199 5.76 -8.96 -12.33
CA SER A 199 6.92 -9.84 -12.24
C SER A 199 8.22 -9.05 -11.98
N ALA A 200 9.26 -9.75 -11.50
CA ALA A 200 10.58 -9.16 -11.34
C ALA A 200 11.16 -8.67 -12.69
N GLU A 201 10.90 -9.40 -13.78
CA GLU A 201 11.37 -9.05 -15.12
C GLU A 201 10.77 -7.72 -15.61
N GLU A 202 9.49 -7.45 -15.33
CA GLU A 202 8.83 -6.18 -15.69
C GLU A 202 9.46 -5.02 -14.91
N ILE A 203 9.78 -5.22 -13.64
CA ILE A 203 10.44 -4.22 -12.79
C ILE A 203 11.86 -3.94 -13.28
N ILE A 204 12.65 -5.00 -13.53
CA ILE A 204 14.02 -4.90 -14.05
C ILE A 204 14.06 -4.19 -15.42
N ALA A 205 13.06 -4.39 -16.25
CA ALA A 205 12.98 -3.73 -17.56
C ALA A 205 12.90 -2.18 -17.46
N VAL A 206 12.40 -1.66 -16.34
CA VAL A 206 12.26 -0.20 -16.12
C VAL A 206 13.51 0.41 -15.48
N VAL A 207 14.04 -0.23 -14.44
CA VAL A 207 15.08 0.39 -13.58
C VAL A 207 16.39 -0.38 -13.53
N GLY A 208 16.51 -1.48 -14.29
CA GLY A 208 17.65 -2.39 -14.18
C GLY A 208 17.52 -3.37 -13.02
N ASP A 209 18.52 -4.20 -12.84
CA ASP A 209 18.53 -5.20 -11.77
C ASP A 209 18.84 -4.56 -10.41
N ILE A 210 17.79 -4.29 -9.65
CA ILE A 210 17.86 -3.77 -8.28
C ILE A 210 17.85 -4.87 -7.21
N PHE A 211 17.65 -6.13 -7.63
CA PHE A 211 17.50 -7.29 -6.74
C PHE A 211 18.80 -8.08 -6.56
N SER A 212 19.81 -7.81 -7.37
CA SER A 212 21.15 -8.40 -7.21
C SER A 212 22.08 -7.45 -6.45
N ALA A 213 22.99 -8.03 -5.67
CA ALA A 213 24.02 -7.23 -5.03
C ALA A 213 24.85 -6.47 -6.09
N PRO A 214 25.17 -5.18 -5.88
CA PRO A 214 26.02 -4.45 -6.80
C PRO A 214 27.35 -5.18 -6.97
N GLU A 215 27.79 -5.35 -8.22
CA GLU A 215 29.14 -5.88 -8.47
C GLU A 215 30.16 -4.98 -7.78
N PRO A 216 31.15 -5.57 -7.07
CA PRO A 216 32.21 -4.77 -6.50
C PRO A 216 32.89 -3.95 -7.63
N GLU A 217 32.88 -2.64 -7.50
CA GLU A 217 33.67 -1.80 -8.41
C GLU A 217 35.09 -2.32 -8.39
N GLU A 218 35.56 -2.88 -9.53
CA GLU A 218 36.98 -3.16 -9.69
C GLU A 218 37.71 -1.83 -9.49
N PRO A 219 38.75 -1.78 -8.61
CA PRO A 219 39.49 -0.55 -8.40
C PRO A 219 40.03 -0.12 -9.77
N GLU A 220 39.65 1.07 -10.25
CA GLU A 220 40.24 1.68 -11.44
C GLU A 220 41.74 1.67 -11.26
N GLU A 221 42.43 0.86 -12.04
CA GLU A 221 43.89 0.91 -12.09
C GLU A 221 44.27 2.36 -12.44
N PRO A 222 45.17 3.00 -11.67
CA PRO A 222 45.59 4.35 -11.98
C PRO A 222 46.25 4.34 -13.37
N SER A 223 45.60 5.01 -14.32
CA SER A 223 46.13 5.26 -15.64
C SER A 223 47.53 5.88 -15.50
N GLU A 224 48.58 5.11 -15.83
CA GLU A 224 49.94 5.62 -15.99
C GLU A 224 49.91 6.74 -17.04
N ALA A 225 49.80 7.97 -16.56
CA ALA A 225 50.01 9.16 -17.39
C ALA A 225 51.46 9.44 -17.51
N ALA A 226 51.99 9.03 -18.69
CA ALA A 226 53.09 9.62 -19.41
C ALA A 226 54.22 10.34 -18.58
N GLU A 227 55.29 9.62 -18.37
CA GLU A 227 56.60 10.23 -18.16
C GLU A 227 56.97 11.04 -19.39
N THR A 228 56.93 12.36 -19.29
CA THR A 228 57.70 13.24 -20.19
C THR A 228 59.01 13.61 -19.53
N GLU A 229 60.06 12.98 -20.01
CA GLU A 229 61.48 13.45 -19.81
C GLU A 229 61.59 14.92 -20.20
N SER A 230 62.09 15.74 -19.27
CA SER A 230 62.72 16.98 -19.60
C SER A 230 64.01 17.11 -18.75
N SER A 231 65.10 16.79 -19.38
CA SER A 231 66.44 17.16 -18.98
C SER A 231 66.66 18.69 -18.99
N GLY A 232 67.25 19.22 -17.93
CA GLY A 232 67.68 20.62 -17.85
C GLY A 232 68.50 20.86 -16.60
N GLU A 233 69.81 20.73 -16.76
CA GLU A 233 70.83 21.17 -15.84
C GLU A 233 70.71 22.68 -15.53
N ASP A 234 71.00 23.12 -14.31
CA ASP A 234 72.13 23.91 -13.93
C ASP A 234 71.98 24.68 -12.59
N ASP A 235 72.86 24.39 -11.69
CA ASP A 235 73.77 25.27 -10.87
C ASP A 235 73.17 26.42 -10.05
N GLY A 236 73.62 26.47 -8.79
CA GLY A 236 73.70 27.73 -8.04
C GLY A 236 73.23 27.68 -6.57
N ALA A 237 74.10 27.18 -5.79
CA ALA A 237 74.66 27.67 -4.50
C ALA A 237 73.87 28.65 -3.60
N ALA A 238 73.98 28.30 -2.34
CA ALA A 238 74.31 29.12 -1.17
C ALA A 238 73.19 29.56 -0.22
N THR A 239 73.35 29.00 0.95
CA THR A 239 73.47 29.61 2.31
C THR A 239 72.26 30.19 2.99
N ALA A 240 72.10 29.63 4.10
CA ALA A 240 72.23 30.01 5.51
C ALA A 240 71.03 30.48 6.27
N GLU A 241 70.82 29.76 7.37
CA GLU A 241 70.56 30.24 8.75
C GLU A 241 69.28 31.03 8.95
N GLY A 242 68.52 30.68 9.87
CA GLY A 242 68.63 30.55 11.28
C GLY A 242 67.32 30.58 12.00
N THR A 243 67.36 29.89 13.07
CA THR A 243 66.79 30.20 14.40
C THR A 243 65.30 30.12 14.57
N GLU A 244 64.81 29.06 15.22
CA GLU A 244 64.67 28.83 16.67
C GLU A 244 63.77 29.86 17.39
N THR A 245 62.77 29.38 17.98
CA THR A 245 62.25 29.51 19.37
C THR A 245 60.75 29.23 19.34
N ALA A 246 60.25 28.20 19.90
CA ALA A 246 60.16 27.72 21.32
C ALA A 246 59.17 28.49 22.17
N ARG A 247 58.35 27.68 22.86
CA ARG A 247 57.59 27.88 24.11
C ARG A 247 56.27 28.61 24.02
N ALA A 248 55.31 28.28 24.80
CA ALA A 248 54.99 27.31 25.87
C ALA A 248 53.56 27.65 26.30
N ALA A 249 52.84 26.63 26.56
CA ALA A 249 52.19 26.28 27.84
C ALA A 249 51.48 27.42 28.59
N ASP A 250 50.24 27.18 28.95
CA ASP A 250 49.73 27.23 30.33
C ASP A 250 48.23 26.78 30.25
N GLU A 251 47.86 25.72 30.81
CA GLU A 251 47.37 25.35 32.13
C GLU A 251 46.30 26.30 32.72
N ALA A 252 45.18 25.71 33.04
CA ALA A 252 44.51 25.63 34.36
C ALA A 252 43.08 25.13 34.17
N GLU A 253 42.79 23.97 34.60
CA GLU A 253 42.33 23.50 35.92
C GLU A 253 40.99 24.06 36.38
N GLY A 254 40.16 23.12 36.85
CA GLY A 254 39.09 23.31 37.79
C GLY A 254 37.95 22.34 37.49
N ALA A 255 38.04 21.16 37.91
CA ALA A 255 37.88 20.44 39.16
C ALA A 255 36.38 20.25 39.54
N THR A 256 36.06 18.96 39.59
CA THR A 256 35.42 18.21 40.70
C THR A 256 33.94 18.48 40.91
N SER A 257 33.07 17.50 41.03
CA SER A 257 32.96 16.44 42.02
C SER A 257 31.78 15.56 41.65
N SER A 258 31.93 14.23 41.50
CA SER A 258 31.71 13.23 42.54
C SER A 258 30.23 13.11 42.97
N SER A 259 29.59 11.98 42.75
CA SER A 259 29.41 10.84 43.65
C SER A 259 28.42 9.86 43.03
N ALA A 260 28.82 8.68 42.65
CA ALA A 260 28.76 7.43 43.42
C ALA A 260 27.37 7.14 43.99
N GLY A 261 26.70 6.19 43.44
CA GLY A 261 26.65 4.81 43.92
C GLY A 261 25.30 4.51 44.54
N ASN A 262 24.60 3.58 44.01
CA ASN A 262 24.23 2.43 44.80
C ASN A 262 23.64 1.31 43.93
N ALA A 263 24.32 0.20 43.92
CA ALA A 263 23.81 -1.12 43.57
C ALA A 263 23.30 -1.77 44.85
N ALA A 264 22.15 -2.43 44.77
CA ALA A 264 21.73 -3.54 45.61
C ALA A 264 20.44 -4.07 44.96
N ALA A 265 20.39 -5.17 44.33
CA ALA A 265 20.34 -6.58 44.70
C ALA A 265 19.52 -6.90 45.94
N SER A 266 18.40 -7.57 45.73
CA SER A 266 17.81 -8.63 46.56
C SER A 266 16.69 -9.26 45.74
N GLU A 267 16.86 -10.43 45.16
CA GLU A 267 16.75 -11.78 45.74
C GLU A 267 15.39 -12.10 46.37
N GLN A 268 14.72 -13.00 45.64
CA GLN A 268 14.05 -14.18 46.12
C GLN A 268 12.89 -14.08 47.11
N SER A 269 11.72 -14.50 46.67
CA SER A 269 10.97 -15.51 47.42
C SER A 269 10.06 -16.32 46.50
N ALA A 270 10.43 -17.52 46.26
CA ALA A 270 9.57 -18.61 45.86
C ALA A 270 8.80 -19.13 47.07
N ARG A 271 7.55 -19.50 46.90
CA ARG A 271 6.77 -20.57 47.60
C ARG A 271 5.44 -20.67 46.88
N ASP A 272 5.27 -21.74 46.10
CA ASP A 272 4.62 -23.01 46.43
C ASP A 272 3.18 -22.89 46.96
N ALA A 273 2.34 -23.49 46.24
CA ALA A 273 1.13 -24.28 46.48
C ALA A 273 0.05 -23.89 45.47
N ASP A 274 -0.66 -24.69 44.79
CA ASP A 274 -1.06 -26.07 44.94
C ASP A 274 -1.81 -26.47 43.65
N GLU A 275 -1.55 -27.61 43.20
CA GLU A 275 -2.20 -28.45 42.22
C GLU A 275 -3.71 -28.59 42.53
N THR A 276 -4.57 -28.22 41.54
CA THR A 276 -5.81 -28.96 41.33
C THR A 276 -6.19 -28.92 39.86
N ALA A 277 -5.88 -30.00 39.18
CA ALA A 277 -6.44 -30.38 37.91
C ALA A 277 -7.94 -30.59 38.05
N LEU A 278 -8.71 -29.94 37.19
CA LEU A 278 -10.05 -30.35 36.82
C LEU A 278 -10.18 -30.28 35.30
N GLU A 279 -9.96 -31.41 34.66
CA GLU A 279 -10.53 -31.70 33.35
C GLU A 279 -12.06 -31.69 33.46
N PRO A 280 -12.79 -31.11 32.53
CA PRO A 280 -14.18 -31.49 32.32
C PRO A 280 -14.26 -32.58 31.26
N GLU A 281 -14.76 -33.71 31.71
CA GLU A 281 -15.26 -34.85 30.95
C GLU A 281 -16.19 -34.40 29.81
N ALA A 282 -16.01 -35.04 28.66
CA ALA A 282 -16.94 -35.09 27.58
C ALA A 282 -18.24 -35.87 28.01
N PRO A 283 -19.43 -35.37 27.74
CA PRO A 283 -20.61 -36.23 27.84
C PRO A 283 -20.78 -37.06 26.57
N ALA A 284 -20.99 -38.35 26.85
CA ALA A 284 -21.28 -39.41 25.91
C ALA A 284 -22.55 -39.15 25.09
N ALA A 285 -22.47 -39.67 23.88
CA ALA A 285 -23.61 -39.83 22.98
C ALA A 285 -24.68 -40.74 23.59
N GLU A 286 -25.96 -40.34 23.50
CA GLU A 286 -27.06 -41.27 23.28
C GLU A 286 -28.33 -40.61 22.72
N HIS A 287 -28.87 -41.34 21.72
CA HIS A 287 -30.22 -41.38 21.19
C HIS A 287 -30.71 -40.28 20.27
N GLY A 288 -30.75 -40.48 18.94
CA GLY A 288 -31.81 -41.26 18.34
C GLY A 288 -33.07 -40.38 18.21
N GLY A 289 -33.14 -39.53 17.19
CA GLY A 289 -34.33 -38.81 16.78
C GLY A 289 -34.27 -38.61 15.27
N VAL A 290 -34.92 -39.53 14.55
CA VAL A 290 -35.25 -39.39 13.13
C VAL A 290 -36.18 -38.19 13.01
N LEU A 291 -35.72 -37.10 12.43
CA LEU A 291 -36.60 -36.04 11.95
C LEU A 291 -36.76 -36.18 10.44
N ASP A 292 -38.00 -36.52 10.12
CA ASP A 292 -38.65 -36.55 8.82
C ASP A 292 -38.28 -35.30 7.99
N LEU A 293 -37.74 -35.53 6.82
CA LEU A 293 -37.61 -34.52 5.77
C LEU A 293 -38.92 -34.53 4.96
N PRO A 294 -39.58 -33.39 4.77
CA PRO A 294 -40.70 -33.32 3.86
C PRO A 294 -40.22 -33.45 2.42
N SER A 295 -40.91 -34.34 1.71
CA SER A 295 -40.79 -34.66 0.30
C SER A 295 -40.91 -33.43 -0.59
N GLU A 296 -40.11 -33.41 -1.63
CA GLU A 296 -40.16 -32.46 -2.75
C GLU A 296 -41.56 -32.46 -3.39
N PRO A 297 -42.08 -31.31 -3.81
CA PRO A 297 -43.23 -31.28 -4.71
C PRO A 297 -42.76 -31.35 -6.18
N ASP A 298 -43.48 -32.19 -6.88
CA ASP A 298 -43.49 -32.49 -8.31
C ASP A 298 -43.11 -31.36 -9.28
N LEU A 299 -42.14 -31.68 -10.13
CA LEU A 299 -41.88 -30.98 -11.38
C LEU A 299 -43.08 -31.17 -12.34
N VAL A 300 -43.86 -30.12 -12.50
CA VAL A 300 -44.80 -30.03 -13.59
C VAL A 300 -44.09 -29.51 -14.82
N GLU A 301 -43.90 -30.39 -15.78
CA GLU A 301 -43.57 -30.06 -17.16
C GLU A 301 -44.64 -29.12 -17.73
N LEU A 302 -44.25 -27.91 -18.09
CA LEU A 302 -45.00 -27.09 -19.04
C LEU A 302 -44.14 -26.89 -20.30
N SER A 303 -44.31 -27.87 -21.20
CA SER A 303 -44.04 -27.73 -22.61
C SER A 303 -45.10 -26.83 -23.22
N SER A 304 -44.66 -25.65 -23.72
CA SER A 304 -45.39 -24.97 -24.77
C SER A 304 -44.46 -24.00 -25.51
N THR A 305 -44.13 -24.40 -26.70
CA THR A 305 -43.58 -23.60 -27.78
C THR A 305 -44.57 -22.47 -28.13
N PRO A 306 -44.13 -21.22 -28.30
CA PRO A 306 -44.84 -20.24 -29.08
C PRO A 306 -44.38 -20.24 -30.52
N THR A 307 -45.35 -20.36 -31.37
CA THR A 307 -45.43 -20.23 -32.83
C THR A 307 -44.87 -18.89 -33.30
N GLU A 308 -44.07 -18.98 -34.30
CA GLU A 308 -43.63 -17.95 -35.25
C GLU A 308 -44.88 -17.32 -35.91
N GLU A 309 -45.08 -16.01 -35.83
CA GLU A 309 -45.69 -15.14 -36.84
C GLU A 309 -45.75 -13.70 -36.30
N ASP A 310 -44.97 -12.82 -36.81
CA ASP A 310 -45.35 -11.61 -37.56
C ASP A 310 -44.13 -10.65 -37.68
N ALA A 311 -43.57 -10.70 -38.82
CA ALA A 311 -42.54 -9.78 -39.27
C ALA A 311 -43.24 -8.51 -39.81
N ALA A 312 -43.11 -7.39 -39.09
CA ALA A 312 -43.45 -6.09 -39.65
C ALA A 312 -42.14 -5.34 -40.00
N ALA A 313 -41.99 -5.06 -41.27
CA ALA A 313 -40.90 -4.30 -41.87
C ALA A 313 -40.88 -2.83 -41.42
N PRO A 314 -39.71 -2.18 -41.32
CA PRO A 314 -39.61 -0.75 -41.03
C PRO A 314 -39.93 0.10 -42.27
N ALA A 315 -40.67 1.18 -42.06
CA ALA A 315 -41.05 2.17 -43.05
C ALA A 315 -39.84 2.99 -43.56
N PRO A 316 -39.86 3.48 -44.82
CA PRO A 316 -38.74 4.20 -45.42
C PRO A 316 -38.68 5.68 -44.97
N VAL A 317 -37.43 6.15 -44.82
CA VAL A 317 -37.06 7.55 -44.56
C VAL A 317 -37.32 8.38 -45.85
N PRO A 318 -37.91 9.58 -45.76
CA PRO A 318 -38.01 10.47 -46.91
C PRO A 318 -36.68 11.18 -47.16
N THR A 319 -36.17 11.03 -48.35
CA THR A 319 -35.12 11.88 -48.94
C THR A 319 -35.76 13.15 -49.49
N ASP A 320 -35.38 14.32 -48.99
CA ASP A 320 -35.58 15.58 -49.64
C ASP A 320 -34.27 15.99 -50.34
N GLU A 321 -34.25 15.80 -51.64
CA GLU A 321 -33.42 16.55 -52.58
C GLU A 321 -34.19 17.83 -52.95
N ASP A 322 -33.59 18.97 -52.76
CA ASP A 322 -33.68 20.07 -53.71
C ASP A 322 -32.59 21.12 -53.40
N GLY A 323 -31.60 21.22 -54.27
CA GLY A 323 -30.78 22.42 -54.45
C GLY A 323 -31.37 23.28 -55.57
N PRO A 324 -30.64 24.24 -56.21
CA PRO A 324 -29.74 25.23 -55.70
C PRO A 324 -30.22 26.65 -56.09
N GLY A 325 -29.82 27.68 -55.31
CA GLY A 325 -30.09 29.10 -55.65
C GLY A 325 -28.82 29.94 -55.58
N ARG A 326 -28.26 30.26 -56.70
CA ARG A 326 -27.27 31.31 -56.96
C ARG A 326 -27.85 32.71 -56.61
N GLY A 327 -27.02 33.57 -56.05
CA GLY A 327 -27.31 34.98 -55.89
C GLY A 327 -26.15 35.75 -55.32
N SER A 328 -25.29 36.17 -56.16
CA SER A 328 -24.33 37.23 -56.31
C SER A 328 -24.74 38.60 -55.71
N SER A 329 -23.73 39.30 -55.24
CA SER A 329 -23.47 40.73 -55.38
C SER A 329 -23.45 41.63 -54.13
N ALA A 330 -22.28 42.10 -53.88
CA ALA A 330 -21.86 43.46 -53.62
C ALA A 330 -22.43 44.27 -52.43
N GLY A 331 -21.48 44.81 -51.68
CA GLY A 331 -21.59 45.91 -50.73
C GLY A 331 -20.43 45.89 -49.76
#